data_1d9a8491ec3c5c375b641bfa52dbef3c
#
_entry.id   1d9a8491ec3c5c375b641bfa52dbef3c
#
_cell.length_a   1.000
_cell.length_b   1.000
_cell.length_c   1.000
_cell.angle_alpha   90.00
_cell.angle_beta   90.00
_cell.angle_gamma   90.00
#
_symmetry.space_group_name_H-M   'P 1'
#
loop_
_entity.id
_entity.type
_entity.pdbx_description
1 polymer ?
#
loop_
_entity_poly.entity_id
_entity_poly.type
_entity_poly.pdbx_seq_one_letter_code
_entity_poly.pdbx_strand_id
1 'polypeptide(L)'
;MTELSYEDVTPIARLNFDPAAIPDRGDAPWETLEDFPAASRAKPGDVKMGNSGPGSIWHLAHAALEDKVGVKFNPIPFGGAAPAVLALLGGHVDAVAVSPDEVAIHGSSGKLKTLAVMADRRLKGFEKVPTLKERGIDLSIGTWRGIAAPKATPPDVIAVLTEATRKSADEAVLKDALDRLSMGHAYADAATFRDTMKRDNEVFRQLVGKLGLKA
;
A
#
# COMPACT_ATOMS: atom_id res chain seq x y z
N MET A 1 -0.83 -7.74 21.45
CA MET A 1 -0.91 -6.49 20.67
C MET A 1 -0.58 -5.35 21.60
N THR A 2 0.19 -4.37 21.17
CA THR A 2 0.46 -3.17 21.96
C THR A 2 -0.81 -2.32 21.99
N GLU A 3 -1.16 -1.80 23.16
CA GLU A 3 -2.31 -0.89 23.32
C GLU A 3 -2.05 0.52 22.74
N LEU A 4 -0.96 0.71 21.97
CA LEU A 4 -0.59 2.00 21.39
C LEU A 4 -1.52 2.38 20.26
N SER A 5 -2.07 3.58 20.37
CA SER A 5 -2.91 4.24 19.37
C SER A 5 -2.13 5.37 18.68
N TYR A 6 -2.59 5.79 17.51
CA TYR A 6 -2.08 7.00 16.85
C TYR A 6 -2.33 8.26 17.72
N GLU A 7 -3.25 8.20 18.68
CA GLU A 7 -3.54 9.29 19.63
C GLU A 7 -2.50 9.43 20.74
N ASP A 8 -1.63 8.41 20.94
CA ASP A 8 -0.57 8.40 21.93
C ASP A 8 0.71 9.06 21.44
N VAL A 9 0.72 9.50 20.20
CA VAL A 9 1.87 10.15 19.57
C VAL A 9 1.53 11.54 19.03
N THR A 10 2.55 12.40 18.97
CA THR A 10 2.53 13.69 18.27
C THR A 10 3.21 13.49 16.93
N PRO A 11 2.49 13.53 15.79
CA PRO A 11 3.09 13.40 14.48
C PRO A 11 3.98 14.61 14.17
N ILE A 12 5.13 14.36 13.58
CA ILE A 12 6.10 15.36 13.14
C ILE A 12 5.99 15.59 11.63
N ALA A 13 6.17 14.51 10.86
CA ALA A 13 5.99 14.53 9.41
C ALA A 13 5.90 13.10 8.85
N ARG A 14 5.17 12.93 7.76
CA ARG A 14 5.28 11.78 6.89
C ARG A 14 6.40 12.02 5.87
N LEU A 15 7.20 11.01 5.60
CA LEU A 15 8.32 11.10 4.65
C LEU A 15 8.03 10.41 3.33
N ASN A 16 7.35 9.25 3.37
CA ASN A 16 7.00 8.52 2.16
C ASN A 16 5.58 7.92 2.22
N PHE A 17 5.13 7.45 1.06
CA PHE A 17 3.94 6.64 0.91
C PHE A 17 4.16 5.61 -0.20
N ASP A 18 4.04 4.34 0.13
CA ASP A 18 4.12 3.22 -0.81
C ASP A 18 2.72 2.64 -0.96
N PRO A 19 2.01 2.96 -2.04
CA PRO A 19 0.66 2.46 -2.29
C PRO A 19 0.69 0.96 -2.61
N ALA A 20 -0.43 0.29 -2.46
CA ALA A 20 -0.59 -1.06 -2.94
C ALA A 20 -0.59 -1.07 -4.48
N ALA A 21 0.02 -2.10 -5.04
CA ALA A 21 -0.03 -2.46 -6.45
C ALA A 21 -0.78 -3.78 -6.63
N ILE A 22 -1.29 -4.00 -7.83
CA ILE A 22 -1.93 -5.26 -8.25
C ILE A 22 -1.08 -5.84 -9.39
N PRO A 23 0.03 -6.51 -9.09
CA PRO A 23 0.76 -7.26 -10.08
C PRO A 23 0.12 -8.62 -10.32
N ASP A 24 0.18 -9.05 -11.58
CA ASP A 24 -0.10 -10.39 -12.03
C ASP A 24 1.07 -10.94 -12.85
N ARG A 25 0.98 -12.18 -13.32
CA ARG A 25 2.01 -12.74 -14.20
C ARG A 25 1.96 -12.10 -15.58
N GLY A 26 3.12 -11.90 -16.19
CA GLY A 26 3.23 -11.35 -17.53
C GLY A 26 2.47 -12.15 -18.61
N ASP A 27 2.27 -13.45 -18.38
CA ASP A 27 1.52 -14.38 -19.25
C ASP A 27 0.06 -14.63 -18.80
N ALA A 28 -0.42 -13.92 -17.77
CA ALA A 28 -1.81 -14.05 -17.31
C ALA A 28 -2.79 -13.56 -18.39
N PRO A 29 -4.01 -14.11 -18.43
CA PRO A 29 -5.01 -13.78 -19.46
C PRO A 29 -5.59 -12.36 -19.32
N TRP A 30 -5.29 -11.67 -18.23
CA TRP A 30 -5.79 -10.32 -17.96
C TRP A 30 -4.80 -9.29 -18.50
N GLU A 31 -5.22 -8.49 -19.43
CA GLU A 31 -4.39 -7.42 -19.98
C GLU A 31 -4.63 -6.09 -19.26
N THR A 32 -5.83 -5.92 -18.71
CA THR A 32 -6.27 -4.70 -18.04
C THR A 32 -6.76 -4.96 -16.63
N LEU A 33 -6.86 -3.89 -15.85
CA LEU A 33 -7.45 -3.95 -14.51
C LEU A 33 -8.91 -4.44 -14.57
N GLU A 34 -9.66 -4.08 -15.62
CA GLU A 34 -11.08 -4.39 -15.78
C GLU A 34 -11.33 -5.88 -15.97
N ASP A 35 -10.39 -6.60 -16.57
CA ASP A 35 -10.48 -8.06 -16.79
C ASP A 35 -10.45 -8.82 -15.45
N PHE A 36 -9.68 -8.34 -14.49
CA PHE A 36 -9.47 -8.97 -13.21
C PHE A 36 -10.75 -9.06 -12.35
N PRO A 37 -11.50 -7.97 -12.08
CA PRO A 37 -12.81 -8.05 -11.45
C PRO A 37 -13.86 -8.78 -12.30
N ALA A 38 -13.80 -8.71 -13.63
CA ALA A 38 -14.72 -9.42 -14.50
C ALA A 38 -14.59 -10.95 -14.32
N ALA A 39 -13.38 -11.47 -14.28
CA ALA A 39 -13.11 -12.88 -13.98
C ALA A 39 -13.66 -13.28 -12.60
N SER A 40 -13.48 -12.45 -11.60
CA SER A 40 -13.99 -12.71 -10.25
C SER A 40 -15.51 -12.63 -10.15
N ARG A 41 -16.18 -11.78 -10.94
CA ARG A 41 -17.67 -11.77 -11.03
C ARG A 41 -18.21 -13.03 -11.68
N ALA A 42 -17.52 -13.52 -12.71
CA ALA A 42 -17.93 -14.76 -13.40
C ALA A 42 -17.83 -15.99 -12.48
N LYS A 43 -16.81 -16.01 -11.61
CA LYS A 43 -16.56 -17.09 -10.65
C LYS A 43 -16.08 -16.51 -9.30
N PRO A 44 -17.00 -16.13 -8.41
CA PRO A 44 -16.66 -15.57 -7.11
C PRO A 44 -15.79 -16.51 -6.28
N GLY A 45 -14.67 -16.03 -5.75
CA GLY A 45 -13.75 -16.82 -4.94
C GLY A 45 -12.79 -17.73 -5.72
N ASP A 46 -12.80 -17.70 -7.06
CA ASP A 46 -11.90 -18.51 -7.89
C ASP A 46 -10.53 -17.81 -8.07
N VAL A 47 -10.53 -16.49 -8.22
CA VAL A 47 -9.29 -15.71 -8.37
C VAL A 47 -8.51 -15.67 -7.06
N LYS A 48 -7.36 -16.33 -7.05
CA LYS A 48 -6.46 -16.42 -5.89
C LYS A 48 -5.63 -15.16 -5.77
N MET A 49 -5.81 -14.42 -4.67
CA MET A 49 -5.06 -13.20 -4.42
C MET A 49 -4.15 -13.35 -3.20
N GLY A 50 -2.83 -13.37 -3.46
CA GLY A 50 -1.82 -13.48 -2.42
C GLY A 50 -1.68 -12.16 -1.63
N ASN A 51 -1.35 -12.28 -0.35
CA ASN A 51 -1.08 -11.15 0.54
C ASN A 51 -0.06 -11.53 1.63
N SER A 52 0.41 -10.57 2.42
CA SER A 52 1.44 -10.79 3.43
C SER A 52 0.93 -11.25 4.80
N GLY A 53 -0.21 -11.92 4.82
CA GLY A 53 -0.81 -12.53 6.01
C GLY A 53 -2.03 -11.79 6.55
N PRO A 54 -2.81 -12.45 7.42
CA PRO A 54 -4.05 -11.89 7.97
C PRO A 54 -3.81 -10.57 8.70
N GLY A 55 -4.62 -9.55 8.40
CA GLY A 55 -4.52 -8.23 9.03
C GLY A 55 -3.34 -7.36 8.57
N SER A 56 -2.48 -7.86 7.67
CA SER A 56 -1.44 -7.03 7.06
C SER A 56 -2.04 -5.94 6.17
N ILE A 57 -1.28 -4.88 5.90
CA ILE A 57 -1.74 -3.81 5.01
C ILE A 57 -2.12 -4.33 3.62
N TRP A 58 -1.41 -5.33 3.12
CA TRP A 58 -1.70 -5.93 1.81
C TRP A 58 -2.98 -6.79 1.84
N HIS A 59 -3.33 -7.41 2.97
CA HIS A 59 -4.62 -8.04 3.14
C HIS A 59 -5.76 -7.00 3.22
N LEU A 60 -5.54 -5.88 3.90
CA LEU A 60 -6.51 -4.79 3.97
C LEU A 60 -6.69 -4.10 2.61
N ALA A 61 -5.61 -3.92 1.83
CA ALA A 61 -5.70 -3.37 0.47
C ALA A 61 -6.52 -4.28 -0.46
N HIS A 62 -6.31 -5.59 -0.37
CA HIS A 62 -7.11 -6.59 -1.06
C HIS A 62 -8.60 -6.47 -0.69
N ALA A 63 -8.94 -6.46 0.60
CA ALA A 63 -10.32 -6.34 1.08
C ALA A 63 -10.97 -5.01 0.68
N ALA A 64 -10.21 -3.91 0.69
CA ALA A 64 -10.67 -2.62 0.21
C ALA A 64 -10.99 -2.62 -1.28
N LEU A 65 -10.18 -3.32 -2.09
CA LEU A 65 -10.46 -3.49 -3.51
C LEU A 65 -11.75 -4.29 -3.73
N GLU A 66 -11.93 -5.42 -3.03
CA GLU A 66 -13.16 -6.21 -3.08
C GLU A 66 -14.41 -5.36 -2.85
N ASP A 67 -14.37 -4.54 -1.79
CA ASP A 67 -15.48 -3.64 -1.43
C ASP A 67 -15.78 -2.63 -2.53
N LYS A 68 -14.74 -2.04 -3.12
CA LYS A 68 -14.89 -0.98 -4.13
C LYS A 68 -15.39 -1.50 -5.46
N VAL A 69 -14.98 -2.72 -5.86
CA VAL A 69 -15.36 -3.29 -7.16
C VAL A 69 -16.52 -4.29 -7.08
N GLY A 70 -17.00 -4.59 -5.86
CA GLY A 70 -18.15 -5.48 -5.62
C GLY A 70 -17.90 -6.93 -6.05
N VAL A 71 -16.71 -7.46 -5.76
CA VAL A 71 -16.33 -8.85 -6.06
C VAL A 71 -15.79 -9.57 -4.82
N LYS A 72 -15.56 -10.88 -4.95
CA LYS A 72 -14.87 -11.69 -3.95
C LYS A 72 -13.72 -12.45 -4.60
N PHE A 73 -12.54 -12.27 -4.03
CA PHE A 73 -11.35 -13.05 -4.36
C PHE A 73 -11.18 -14.20 -3.37
N ASN A 74 -10.21 -15.07 -3.63
CA ASN A 74 -9.75 -16.10 -2.69
C ASN A 74 -8.45 -15.62 -2.05
N PRO A 75 -8.43 -15.13 -0.80
CA PRO A 75 -7.25 -14.63 -0.15
C PRO A 75 -6.30 -15.77 0.24
N ILE A 76 -5.08 -15.73 -0.28
CA ILE A 76 -4.02 -16.69 0.06
C ILE A 76 -2.96 -15.97 0.90
N PRO A 77 -2.91 -16.22 2.23
CA PRO A 77 -1.96 -15.58 3.11
C PRO A 77 -0.57 -16.20 3.02
N PHE A 78 0.45 -15.35 3.04
CA PHE A 78 1.87 -15.74 3.12
C PHE A 78 2.53 -15.09 4.34
N GLY A 79 3.72 -15.56 4.71
CA GLY A 79 4.51 -15.00 5.82
C GLY A 79 5.22 -13.68 5.49
N GLY A 80 4.79 -12.98 4.45
CA GLY A 80 5.35 -11.69 4.00
C GLY A 80 5.10 -11.48 2.51
N ALA A 81 5.50 -10.31 1.99
CA ALA A 81 5.32 -9.96 0.58
C ALA A 81 6.24 -10.78 -0.34
N ALA A 82 7.51 -10.98 0.02
CA ALA A 82 8.45 -11.74 -0.81
C ALA A 82 7.96 -13.17 -1.12
N PRO A 83 7.52 -14.01 -0.17
CA PRO A 83 6.95 -15.31 -0.49
C PRO A 83 5.65 -15.23 -1.30
N ALA A 84 4.82 -14.18 -1.16
CA ALA A 84 3.64 -13.97 -2.00
C ALA A 84 4.03 -13.70 -3.46
N VAL A 85 5.04 -12.85 -3.69
CA VAL A 85 5.58 -12.56 -5.03
C VAL A 85 6.19 -13.82 -5.66
N LEU A 86 6.92 -14.62 -4.90
CA LEU A 86 7.46 -15.91 -5.39
C LEU A 86 6.34 -16.88 -5.78
N ALA A 87 5.25 -16.92 -5.00
CA ALA A 87 4.09 -17.75 -5.33
C ALA A 87 3.39 -17.25 -6.62
N LEU A 88 3.34 -15.94 -6.86
CA LEU A 88 2.82 -15.38 -8.10
C LEU A 88 3.71 -15.77 -9.29
N LEU A 89 5.03 -15.63 -9.17
CA LEU A 89 5.98 -16.05 -10.21
C LEU A 89 5.88 -17.55 -10.54
N GLY A 90 5.58 -18.36 -9.53
CA GLY A 90 5.38 -19.82 -9.67
C GLY A 90 3.99 -20.21 -10.16
N GLY A 91 3.05 -19.28 -10.36
CA GLY A 91 1.68 -19.57 -10.78
C GLY A 91 0.81 -20.22 -9.72
N HIS A 92 1.17 -20.11 -8.44
CA HIS A 92 0.38 -20.66 -7.32
C HIS A 92 -0.75 -19.72 -6.89
N VAL A 93 -0.64 -18.45 -7.19
CA VAL A 93 -1.68 -17.43 -7.08
C VAL A 93 -1.81 -16.66 -8.39
N ASP A 94 -2.92 -16.00 -8.60
CA ASP A 94 -3.24 -15.31 -9.85
C ASP A 94 -2.79 -13.85 -9.84
N ALA A 95 -2.88 -13.20 -8.68
CA ALA A 95 -2.38 -11.85 -8.43
C ALA A 95 -1.91 -11.73 -6.98
N VAL A 96 -1.25 -10.64 -6.64
CA VAL A 96 -0.92 -10.29 -5.25
C VAL A 96 -1.25 -8.82 -4.98
N ALA A 97 -1.43 -8.46 -3.71
CA ALA A 97 -1.39 -7.08 -3.26
C ALA A 97 -0.06 -6.88 -2.52
N VAL A 98 0.78 -5.98 -3.03
CA VAL A 98 2.12 -5.67 -2.50
C VAL A 98 2.50 -4.23 -2.88
N SER A 99 3.63 -3.71 -2.37
CA SER A 99 4.13 -2.43 -2.87
C SER A 99 4.82 -2.57 -4.24
N PRO A 100 4.85 -1.50 -5.07
CA PRO A 100 5.47 -1.54 -6.39
C PRO A 100 6.95 -1.90 -6.39
N ASP A 101 7.70 -1.48 -5.38
CA ASP A 101 9.13 -1.76 -5.22
C ASP A 101 9.41 -3.27 -5.09
N GLU A 102 8.50 -4.02 -4.46
CA GLU A 102 8.61 -5.48 -4.28
C GLU A 102 8.51 -6.26 -5.60
N VAL A 103 7.97 -5.65 -6.65
CA VAL A 103 7.78 -6.28 -7.97
C VAL A 103 8.53 -5.60 -9.12
N ALA A 104 9.15 -4.45 -8.88
CA ALA A 104 9.82 -3.63 -9.90
C ALA A 104 10.83 -4.43 -10.75
N ILE A 105 11.68 -5.24 -10.09
CA ILE A 105 12.71 -6.05 -10.78
C ILE A 105 12.08 -7.13 -11.68
N HIS A 106 10.93 -7.65 -11.31
CA HIS A 106 10.22 -8.67 -12.09
C HIS A 106 9.41 -8.05 -13.23
N GLY A 107 8.94 -6.83 -13.07
CA GLY A 107 8.30 -6.04 -14.13
C GLY A 107 9.27 -5.72 -15.26
N SER A 108 10.50 -5.30 -14.94
CA SER A 108 11.53 -5.00 -15.95
C SER A 108 11.95 -6.23 -16.78
N SER A 109 11.84 -7.44 -16.23
CA SER A 109 12.12 -8.69 -16.93
C SER A 109 10.92 -9.27 -17.69
N GLY A 110 9.75 -8.61 -17.65
CA GLY A 110 8.51 -9.09 -18.28
C GLY A 110 7.85 -10.29 -17.59
N LYS A 111 8.38 -10.75 -16.45
CA LYS A 111 7.81 -11.88 -15.70
C LYS A 111 6.52 -11.52 -14.98
N LEU A 112 6.43 -10.28 -14.50
CA LEU A 112 5.24 -9.71 -13.90
C LEU A 112 4.85 -8.45 -14.64
N LYS A 113 3.56 -8.15 -14.66
CA LYS A 113 3.01 -6.87 -15.08
C LYS A 113 2.16 -6.31 -13.94
N THR A 114 2.12 -4.99 -13.79
CA THR A 114 1.30 -4.34 -12.78
C THR A 114 0.07 -3.75 -13.45
N LEU A 115 -1.11 -4.23 -13.09
CA LEU A 115 -2.38 -3.81 -13.69
C LEU A 115 -2.78 -2.40 -13.25
N ALA A 116 -2.59 -2.08 -11.98
CA ALA A 116 -2.86 -0.76 -11.41
C ALA A 116 -2.14 -0.55 -10.08
N VAL A 117 -2.09 0.71 -9.65
CA VAL A 117 -1.66 1.12 -8.31
C VAL A 117 -2.80 1.80 -7.55
N MET A 118 -2.88 1.57 -6.24
CA MET A 118 -3.89 2.15 -5.34
C MET A 118 -3.38 3.50 -4.79
N ALA A 119 -3.17 4.45 -5.69
CA ALA A 119 -2.60 5.76 -5.41
C ALA A 119 -3.45 6.89 -5.99
N ASP A 120 -3.29 8.11 -5.47
CA ASP A 120 -3.97 9.31 -5.99
C ASP A 120 -3.38 9.80 -7.32
N ARG A 121 -2.13 9.43 -7.62
CA ARG A 121 -1.39 9.79 -8.85
C ARG A 121 -0.45 8.66 -9.25
N ARG A 122 -0.05 8.64 -10.52
CA ARG A 122 0.94 7.69 -11.03
C ARG A 122 2.27 7.84 -10.31
N LEU A 123 3.00 6.74 -10.22
CA LEU A 123 4.24 6.67 -9.45
C LEU A 123 5.45 6.83 -10.37
N LYS A 124 6.51 7.42 -9.82
CA LYS A 124 7.81 7.46 -10.47
C LYS A 124 8.33 6.03 -10.68
N GLY A 125 8.82 5.74 -11.88
CA GLY A 125 9.23 4.38 -12.29
C GLY A 125 8.09 3.45 -12.72
N PHE A 126 6.82 3.89 -12.54
CA PHE A 126 5.60 3.19 -12.95
C PHE A 126 4.66 4.10 -13.74
N GLU A 127 5.20 5.01 -14.53
CA GLU A 127 4.44 6.05 -15.24
C GLU A 127 3.43 5.48 -16.25
N LYS A 128 3.67 4.25 -16.72
CA LYS A 128 2.76 3.54 -17.62
C LYS A 128 1.63 2.81 -16.91
N VAL A 129 1.75 2.59 -15.59
CA VAL A 129 0.75 1.90 -14.79
C VAL A 129 -0.31 2.88 -14.34
N PRO A 130 -1.60 2.64 -14.64
CA PRO A 130 -2.68 3.53 -14.22
C PRO A 130 -2.91 3.44 -12.71
N THR A 131 -3.46 4.49 -12.13
CA THR A 131 -4.03 4.41 -10.79
C THR A 131 -5.46 3.82 -10.87
N LEU A 132 -5.95 3.24 -9.76
CA LEU A 132 -7.35 2.84 -9.66
C LEU A 132 -8.29 4.03 -9.88
N LYS A 133 -7.89 5.22 -9.41
CA LYS A 133 -8.65 6.45 -9.54
C LYS A 133 -8.85 6.88 -11.00
N GLU A 134 -7.82 6.73 -11.85
CA GLU A 134 -7.92 6.95 -13.31
C GLU A 134 -8.90 5.97 -13.98
N ARG A 135 -9.20 4.84 -13.32
CA ARG A 135 -10.15 3.81 -13.77
C ARG A 135 -11.50 3.90 -13.07
N GLY A 136 -11.78 5.03 -12.39
CA GLY A 136 -13.06 5.26 -11.72
C GLY A 136 -13.23 4.57 -10.37
N ILE A 137 -12.19 3.95 -9.83
CA ILE A 137 -12.20 3.29 -8.52
C ILE A 137 -11.49 4.20 -7.52
N ASP A 138 -12.26 4.94 -6.71
CA ASP A 138 -11.70 5.84 -5.70
C ASP A 138 -11.15 5.05 -4.50
N LEU A 139 -9.91 4.55 -4.66
CA LEU A 139 -9.18 3.82 -3.64
C LEU A 139 -7.69 4.20 -3.68
N SER A 140 -7.21 4.72 -2.55
CA SER A 140 -5.79 4.98 -2.28
C SER A 140 -5.47 4.36 -0.93
N ILE A 141 -4.63 3.33 -0.90
CA ILE A 141 -4.26 2.58 0.29
C ILE A 141 -2.83 2.03 0.14
N GLY A 142 -2.07 2.06 1.23
CA GLY A 142 -0.68 1.58 1.24
C GLY A 142 -0.03 1.79 2.60
N THR A 143 1.28 1.62 2.62
CA THR A 143 2.10 1.92 3.79
C THR A 143 2.67 3.34 3.71
N TRP A 144 2.90 3.93 4.85
CA TRP A 144 3.65 5.19 4.96
C TRP A 144 4.67 5.10 6.09
N ARG A 145 5.72 5.87 5.98
CA ARG A 145 6.71 6.04 7.03
C ARG A 145 6.82 7.50 7.38
N GLY A 146 6.87 7.76 8.67
CA GLY A 146 6.96 9.12 9.19
C GLY A 146 7.67 9.14 10.53
N ILE A 147 7.85 10.34 11.03
CA ILE A 147 8.41 10.59 12.35
C ILE A 147 7.30 11.12 13.25
N ALA A 148 7.24 10.55 14.44
CA ALA A 148 6.37 10.99 15.51
C ALA A 148 7.15 10.97 16.84
N ALA A 149 6.69 11.76 17.79
CA ALA A 149 7.22 11.79 19.15
C ALA A 149 6.15 11.31 20.14
N PRO A 150 6.50 10.88 21.35
CA PRO A 150 5.54 10.63 22.43
C PRO A 150 4.66 11.87 22.67
N LYS A 151 3.39 11.67 22.98
CA LYS A 151 2.42 12.75 23.19
C LYS A 151 2.84 13.81 24.21
N ALA A 152 3.56 13.39 25.24
CA ALA A 152 4.04 14.26 26.31
C ALA A 152 5.34 15.03 25.97
N THR A 153 5.84 14.95 24.73
CA THR A 153 7.07 15.65 24.33
C THR A 153 6.85 17.17 24.39
N PRO A 154 7.75 17.94 25.01
CA PRO A 154 7.61 19.39 25.13
C PRO A 154 7.49 20.10 23.77
N PRO A 155 6.71 21.20 23.68
CA PRO A 155 6.46 21.90 22.43
C PRO A 155 7.73 22.46 21.74
N ASP A 156 8.69 22.92 22.50
CA ASP A 156 9.99 23.40 22.00
C ASP A 156 10.81 22.28 21.34
N VAL A 157 10.79 21.08 21.92
CA VAL A 157 11.40 19.89 21.30
C VAL A 157 10.66 19.50 20.02
N ILE A 158 9.32 19.54 20.03
CA ILE A 158 8.52 19.27 18.83
C ILE A 158 8.87 20.27 17.71
N ALA A 159 9.03 21.56 18.03
CA ALA A 159 9.41 22.57 17.05
C ALA A 159 10.77 22.27 16.40
N VAL A 160 11.76 21.90 17.22
CA VAL A 160 13.10 21.51 16.72
C VAL A 160 13.03 20.29 15.82
N LEU A 161 12.32 19.24 16.25
CA LEU A 161 12.16 18.01 15.47
C LEU A 161 11.44 18.26 14.14
N THR A 162 10.40 19.08 14.16
CA THR A 162 9.64 19.43 12.94
C THR A 162 10.53 20.14 11.93
N GLU A 163 11.29 21.15 12.35
CA GLU A 163 12.16 21.90 11.45
C GLU A 163 13.33 21.04 10.94
N ALA A 164 13.94 20.22 11.79
CA ALA A 164 14.98 19.29 11.39
C ALA A 164 14.47 18.27 10.38
N THR A 165 13.30 17.66 10.64
CA THR A 165 12.68 16.68 9.74
C THR A 165 12.31 17.32 8.38
N ARG A 166 11.77 18.55 8.40
CA ARG A 166 11.43 19.28 7.18
C ARG A 166 12.68 19.52 6.31
N LYS A 167 13.77 20.00 6.92
CA LYS A 167 15.04 20.18 6.22
C LYS A 167 15.59 18.87 5.66
N SER A 168 15.60 17.80 6.48
CA SER A 168 16.08 16.49 6.06
C SER A 168 15.26 15.91 4.91
N ALA A 169 13.96 16.17 4.87
CA ALA A 169 13.08 15.70 3.79
C ALA A 169 13.42 16.33 2.43
N ASP A 170 14.03 17.51 2.43
CA ASP A 170 14.47 18.22 1.21
C ASP A 170 15.89 17.84 0.76
N GLU A 171 16.67 17.16 1.62
CA GLU A 171 18.04 16.79 1.33
C GLU A 171 18.12 15.74 0.20
N ALA A 172 19.10 15.90 -0.69
CA ALA A 172 19.35 14.95 -1.78
C ALA A 172 19.61 13.55 -1.28
N VAL A 173 20.33 13.42 -0.15
CA VAL A 173 20.65 12.10 0.47
C VAL A 173 19.39 11.29 0.76
N LEU A 174 18.35 11.90 1.32
CA LEU A 174 17.08 11.18 1.59
C LEU A 174 16.34 10.87 0.28
N LYS A 175 16.26 11.85 -0.64
CA LYS A 175 15.59 11.66 -1.93
C LYS A 175 16.25 10.54 -2.73
N ASP A 176 17.57 10.54 -2.83
CA ASP A 176 18.35 9.51 -3.53
C ASP A 176 18.21 8.13 -2.84
N ALA A 177 18.11 8.09 -1.50
CA ALA A 177 17.90 6.84 -0.78
C ALA A 177 16.51 6.25 -1.07
N LEU A 178 15.46 7.07 -1.03
CA LEU A 178 14.10 6.64 -1.38
C LEU A 178 14.02 6.17 -2.84
N ASP A 179 14.62 6.91 -3.77
CA ASP A 179 14.67 6.54 -5.19
C ASP A 179 15.39 5.19 -5.41
N ARG A 180 16.54 4.96 -4.76
CA ARG A 180 17.26 3.67 -4.85
C ARG A 180 16.47 2.50 -4.31
N LEU A 181 15.61 2.74 -3.32
CA LEU A 181 14.74 1.74 -2.73
C LEU A 181 13.39 1.64 -3.46
N SER A 182 13.19 2.40 -4.54
CA SER A 182 11.91 2.52 -5.26
C SER A 182 10.74 2.91 -4.36
N MET A 183 11.02 3.61 -3.26
CA MET A 183 10.02 4.10 -2.31
C MET A 183 9.47 5.45 -2.73
N GLY A 184 8.17 5.62 -2.66
CA GLY A 184 7.48 6.84 -3.05
C GLY A 184 7.77 8.01 -2.10
N HIS A 185 8.47 9.05 -2.58
CA HIS A 185 8.63 10.29 -1.81
C HIS A 185 7.30 11.02 -1.68
N ALA A 186 6.83 11.21 -0.45
CA ALA A 186 5.53 11.83 -0.16
C ALA A 186 5.55 12.55 1.19
N TYR A 187 6.33 13.64 1.25
CA TYR A 187 6.36 14.48 2.44
C TYR A 187 4.97 15.05 2.75
N ALA A 188 4.62 15.04 4.03
CA ALA A 188 3.46 15.75 4.56
C ALA A 188 3.81 16.31 5.94
N ASP A 189 3.37 17.53 6.22
CA ASP A 189 3.53 18.16 7.52
C ASP A 189 2.76 17.45 8.63
N ALA A 190 2.96 17.89 9.87
CA ALA A 190 2.35 17.29 11.06
C ALA A 190 0.81 17.24 10.98
N ALA A 191 0.17 18.30 10.47
CA ALA A 191 -1.29 18.38 10.38
C ALA A 191 -1.82 17.39 9.35
N THR A 192 -1.31 17.42 8.14
CA THR A 192 -1.66 16.50 7.05
C THR A 192 -1.37 15.04 7.41
N PHE A 193 -0.27 14.80 8.14
CA PHE A 193 0.08 13.46 8.59
C PHE A 193 -0.88 12.96 9.67
N ARG A 194 -1.29 13.81 10.61
CA ARG A 194 -2.32 13.48 11.61
C ARG A 194 -3.65 13.09 10.95
N ASP A 195 -4.09 13.86 9.96
CA ASP A 195 -5.32 13.57 9.21
C ASP A 195 -5.22 12.23 8.47
N THR A 196 -4.04 11.93 7.91
CA THR A 196 -3.76 10.63 7.30
C THR A 196 -3.90 9.50 8.32
N MET A 197 -3.24 9.60 9.49
CA MET A 197 -3.30 8.60 10.54
C MET A 197 -4.74 8.36 11.02
N LYS A 198 -5.52 9.44 11.20
CA LYS A 198 -6.93 9.36 11.62
C LYS A 198 -7.77 8.64 10.57
N ARG A 199 -7.71 9.09 9.32
CA ARG A 199 -8.44 8.49 8.19
C ARG A 199 -8.12 7.01 8.05
N ASP A 200 -6.84 6.66 8.04
CA ASP A 200 -6.39 5.29 7.85
C ASP A 200 -6.82 4.40 9.02
N ASN A 201 -6.77 4.90 10.26
CA ASN A 201 -7.29 4.17 11.43
C ASN A 201 -8.79 3.87 11.29
N GLU A 202 -9.60 4.83 10.82
CA GLU A 202 -11.04 4.61 10.59
C GLU A 202 -11.29 3.55 9.50
N VAL A 203 -10.60 3.68 8.37
CA VAL A 203 -10.72 2.73 7.24
C VAL A 203 -10.28 1.34 7.65
N PHE A 204 -9.11 1.22 8.30
CA PHE A 204 -8.56 -0.09 8.68
C PHE A 204 -9.40 -0.78 9.75
N ARG A 205 -9.95 -0.04 10.72
CA ARG A 205 -10.90 -0.61 11.71
C ARG A 205 -12.14 -1.21 11.03
N GLN A 206 -12.70 -0.52 10.05
CA GLN A 206 -13.85 -1.03 9.29
C GLN A 206 -13.48 -2.32 8.52
N LEU A 207 -12.33 -2.34 7.84
CA LEU A 207 -11.86 -3.51 7.08
C LEU A 207 -11.57 -4.70 8.00
N VAL A 208 -10.89 -4.46 9.13
CA VAL A 208 -10.61 -5.49 10.14
C VAL A 208 -11.91 -6.11 10.67
N GLY A 209 -12.92 -5.27 10.96
CA GLY A 209 -14.25 -5.74 11.38
C GLY A 209 -14.95 -6.59 10.32
N LYS A 210 -14.93 -6.16 9.05
CA LYS A 210 -15.51 -6.92 7.92
C LYS A 210 -14.83 -8.27 7.69
N LEU A 211 -13.52 -8.33 7.93
CA LEU A 211 -12.73 -9.57 7.80
C LEU A 211 -12.89 -10.51 9.00
N GLY A 212 -13.62 -10.11 10.04
CA GLY A 212 -13.78 -10.90 11.28
C GLY A 212 -12.47 -11.04 12.05
N LEU A 213 -11.48 -10.21 11.79
CA LEU A 213 -10.21 -10.21 12.51
C LEU A 213 -10.41 -9.50 13.87
N LYS A 214 -9.78 -10.05 14.91
CA LYS A 214 -9.74 -9.36 16.21
C LYS A 214 -8.73 -8.21 16.12
N ALA A 215 -9.19 -7.01 16.46
CA ALA A 215 -8.34 -5.83 16.60
C ALA A 215 -7.35 -5.98 17.76
#